data_0c337b78ef6b59a6b91a633161ce110a
#
_entry.id   0c337b78ef6b59a6b91a633161ce110a
#
_cell.length_a   1.000
_cell.length_b   1.000
_cell.length_c   1.000
_cell.angle_alpha   90.00
_cell.angle_beta   90.00
_cell.angle_gamma   90.00
#
_symmetry.space_group_name_H-M   'P 1'
#
loop_
_entity.id
_entity.type
_entity.pdbx_description
1 polymer ?
#
loop_
_entity_poly.entity_id
_entity_poly.type
_entity_poly.pdbx_seq_one_letter_code
_entity_poly.pdbx_strand_id
1 'polypeptide(L)'
;MQRTNKINAIHWLRDIIANDKTIKTSGEHKRGSTMETYLIVLKDFQTFLKEKGQDTISFDDINLALIKEYETYLFNKKVKGEQTTATSTVGNKCVQLIGIIKRAEPYNLIDIHEAKLDKYSKPKSRQGDENEIYLNEEEISKIYSLKLPYKEGVARDVFILQCWTGQRFSDIKSLNEGIVKETSSGKVLEIVQLKKTRRVTIPLFPIALEILKKYDFNLPEISENTMLRYLKKIGLKAGLTEEHIVTEDRGGKVTNSIKQRWELIGTHTARRSYISNMLKRGYDSHLLMKITGHTTEEAFKRYVKVRSEDVASLILKTEAGRVKDKLPQESSQENNVPMNSNQILKVIKEGIEEGLKPFKKELSDIKEVMQYITTNKRSIRPVNARRLIAMVVSLEKDNTPAQTIINMLEASGIIGSVSVTMTGGQYFPMQNMNEQVLDELKSIGTKLKDSQ
;
A
#
# COMPACT_ATOMS: atom_id res chain seq x y z
N MET A 1 -7.38 -36.27 -48.18
CA MET A 1 -7.26 -35.51 -46.93
C MET A 1 -5.80 -35.13 -46.74
N GLN A 2 -5.46 -33.90 -47.07
CA GLN A 2 -4.10 -33.37 -46.88
C GLN A 2 -3.80 -33.32 -45.40
N ARG A 3 -2.71 -33.99 -44.95
CA ARG A 3 -2.11 -33.75 -43.63
C ARG A 3 -1.61 -32.30 -43.62
N THR A 4 -2.42 -31.38 -43.13
CA THR A 4 -1.94 -30.06 -42.78
C THR A 4 -0.80 -30.25 -41.82
N ASN A 5 0.41 -29.81 -42.16
CA ASN A 5 1.55 -29.75 -41.26
C ASN A 5 1.15 -28.88 -40.05
N LYS A 6 0.76 -29.53 -38.96
CA LYS A 6 0.36 -28.79 -37.73
C LYS A 6 1.55 -27.98 -37.26
N ILE A 7 1.38 -26.66 -37.22
CA ILE A 7 2.42 -25.73 -36.77
C ILE A 7 2.74 -26.05 -35.31
N ASN A 8 4.02 -26.24 -34.98
CA ASN A 8 4.47 -26.36 -33.60
C ASN A 8 4.28 -25.00 -32.88
N ALA A 9 3.31 -24.94 -31.98
CA ALA A 9 2.93 -23.71 -31.27
C ALA A 9 4.09 -23.12 -30.48
N ILE A 10 4.90 -23.94 -29.77
CA ILE A 10 6.03 -23.46 -28.96
C ILE A 10 7.09 -22.79 -29.84
N HIS A 11 7.43 -23.39 -30.96
CA HIS A 11 8.42 -22.82 -31.88
C HIS A 11 7.93 -21.50 -32.46
N TRP A 12 6.70 -21.49 -32.97
CA TRP A 12 6.07 -20.28 -33.51
C TRP A 12 5.97 -19.14 -32.49
N LEU A 13 5.51 -19.44 -31.24
CA LEU A 13 5.40 -18.45 -30.19
C LEU A 13 6.78 -17.88 -29.78
N ARG A 14 7.81 -18.70 -29.81
CA ARG A 14 9.18 -18.24 -29.53
C ARG A 14 9.67 -17.27 -30.62
N ASP A 15 9.43 -17.60 -31.86
CA ASP A 15 9.85 -16.79 -33.01
C ASP A 15 9.11 -15.45 -33.02
N ILE A 16 7.80 -15.46 -32.78
CA ILE A 16 7.02 -14.20 -32.75
C ILE A 16 7.48 -13.29 -31.61
N ILE A 17 7.79 -13.84 -30.42
CA ILE A 17 8.31 -13.06 -29.29
C ILE A 17 9.68 -12.47 -29.63
N ALA A 18 10.58 -13.25 -30.23
CA ALA A 18 11.91 -12.80 -30.58
C ALA A 18 11.88 -11.66 -31.64
N ASN A 19 10.88 -11.66 -32.52
CA ASN A 19 10.74 -10.70 -33.59
C ASN A 19 9.73 -9.56 -33.30
N ASP A 20 9.03 -9.61 -32.18
CA ASP A 20 7.98 -8.65 -31.85
C ASP A 20 8.57 -7.30 -31.41
N LYS A 21 8.56 -6.33 -32.33
CA LYS A 21 8.99 -4.94 -32.09
C LYS A 21 8.11 -4.20 -31.07
N THR A 22 6.92 -4.70 -30.75
CA THR A 22 6.02 -4.09 -29.76
C THR A 22 6.42 -4.45 -28.33
N ILE A 23 7.20 -5.51 -28.13
CA ILE A 23 7.83 -5.82 -26.86
C ILE A 23 8.95 -4.77 -26.67
N LYS A 24 8.61 -3.68 -25.99
CA LYS A 24 9.52 -2.55 -25.77
C LYS A 24 10.84 -3.04 -25.17
N THR A 25 11.90 -2.89 -25.95
CA THR A 25 13.26 -2.87 -25.44
C THR A 25 13.46 -1.53 -24.74
N SER A 26 13.58 -1.53 -23.43
CA SER A 26 13.94 -0.33 -22.68
C SER A 26 15.41 -0.02 -22.92
N GLY A 27 15.68 0.94 -23.83
CA GLY A 27 17.01 1.54 -24.04
C GLY A 27 18.11 0.54 -24.45
N GLU A 28 19.18 1.05 -25.01
CA GLU A 28 20.31 0.30 -25.60
C GLU A 28 21.01 -0.73 -24.70
N HIS A 29 20.68 -0.85 -23.40
CA HIS A 29 21.40 -1.68 -22.45
C HIS A 29 20.64 -2.82 -21.77
N LYS A 30 19.34 -3.04 -22.03
CA LYS A 30 18.65 -4.24 -21.53
C LYS A 30 17.60 -4.69 -22.54
N ARG A 31 17.92 -5.73 -23.30
CA ARG A 31 16.92 -6.55 -23.98
C ARG A 31 15.84 -6.87 -22.94
N GLY A 32 14.61 -6.45 -23.25
CA GLY A 32 13.60 -6.16 -22.26
C GLY A 32 13.31 -7.31 -21.33
N SER A 33 13.26 -7.02 -20.05
CA SER A 33 12.86 -7.94 -18.99
C SER A 33 11.54 -8.67 -19.28
N THR A 34 10.67 -8.10 -20.11
CA THR A 34 9.40 -8.70 -20.56
C THR A 34 9.65 -9.84 -21.55
N MET A 35 10.52 -9.65 -22.55
CA MET A 35 10.87 -10.70 -23.52
C MET A 35 11.53 -11.90 -22.82
N GLU A 36 12.51 -11.62 -21.94
CA GLU A 36 13.17 -12.65 -21.15
C GLU A 36 12.17 -13.41 -20.28
N THR A 37 11.24 -12.69 -19.64
CA THR A 37 10.18 -13.30 -18.83
C THR A 37 9.29 -14.20 -19.67
N TYR A 38 8.90 -13.78 -20.87
CA TYR A 38 8.09 -14.59 -21.77
C TYR A 38 8.84 -15.85 -22.23
N LEU A 39 10.12 -15.73 -22.56
CA LEU A 39 10.95 -16.87 -22.95
C LEU A 39 11.13 -17.87 -21.77
N ILE A 40 11.26 -17.39 -20.55
CA ILE A 40 11.29 -18.24 -19.35
C ILE A 40 9.97 -18.99 -19.18
N VAL A 41 8.82 -18.30 -19.34
CA VAL A 41 7.49 -18.93 -19.24
C VAL A 41 7.31 -20.00 -20.32
N LEU A 42 7.67 -19.70 -21.57
CA LEU A 42 7.61 -20.69 -22.65
C LEU A 42 8.53 -21.90 -22.40
N LYS A 43 9.73 -21.67 -21.88
CA LYS A 43 10.65 -22.75 -21.50
C LYS A 43 10.06 -23.63 -20.39
N ASP A 44 9.45 -23.03 -19.38
CA ASP A 44 8.78 -23.77 -18.30
C ASP A 44 7.61 -24.59 -18.83
N PHE A 45 6.80 -24.01 -19.74
CA PHE A 45 5.69 -24.71 -20.40
C PHE A 45 6.17 -25.84 -21.28
N GLN A 46 7.23 -25.64 -22.05
CA GLN A 46 7.86 -26.69 -22.84
C GLN A 46 8.38 -27.86 -21.97
N THR A 47 8.94 -27.54 -20.81
CA THR A 47 9.39 -28.57 -19.85
C THR A 47 8.20 -29.38 -19.34
N PHE A 48 7.10 -28.75 -18.97
CA PHE A 48 5.85 -29.41 -18.59
C PHE A 48 5.35 -30.36 -19.68
N LEU A 49 5.30 -29.91 -20.96
CA LEU A 49 4.85 -30.74 -22.07
C LEU A 49 5.75 -31.96 -22.26
N LYS A 50 7.07 -31.80 -22.16
CA LYS A 50 8.04 -32.93 -22.22
C LYS A 50 7.85 -33.94 -21.12
N GLU A 51 7.65 -33.50 -19.88
CA GLU A 51 7.37 -34.39 -18.76
C GLU A 51 6.05 -35.14 -18.93
N LYS A 52 5.11 -34.56 -19.72
CA LYS A 52 3.85 -35.20 -20.11
C LYS A 52 3.98 -36.13 -21.32
N GLY A 53 5.20 -36.29 -21.89
CA GLY A 53 5.46 -37.09 -23.09
C GLY A 53 5.07 -36.41 -24.39
N GLN A 54 4.91 -35.09 -24.40
CA GLN A 54 4.54 -34.28 -25.57
C GLN A 54 5.70 -33.35 -25.95
N ASP A 55 6.50 -33.73 -26.95
CA ASP A 55 7.60 -32.87 -27.43
C ASP A 55 7.13 -31.69 -28.29
N THR A 56 5.98 -31.84 -28.93
CA THR A 56 5.36 -30.84 -29.81
C THR A 56 3.89 -30.67 -29.47
N ILE A 57 3.37 -29.48 -29.64
CA ILE A 57 1.95 -29.17 -29.45
C ILE A 57 1.46 -28.26 -30.60
N SER A 58 0.25 -28.51 -31.12
CA SER A 58 -0.39 -27.62 -32.05
C SER A 58 -1.26 -26.58 -31.33
N PHE A 59 -1.65 -25.50 -32.02
CA PHE A 59 -2.57 -24.51 -31.45
C PHE A 59 -3.95 -25.11 -31.14
N ASP A 60 -4.41 -26.10 -31.92
CA ASP A 60 -5.68 -26.79 -31.71
C ASP A 60 -5.75 -27.55 -30.38
N ASP A 61 -4.60 -27.96 -29.87
CA ASP A 61 -4.50 -28.73 -28.62
C ASP A 61 -4.41 -27.80 -27.39
N ILE A 62 -4.26 -26.49 -27.59
CA ILE A 62 -4.14 -25.51 -26.51
C ILE A 62 -5.55 -25.04 -26.08
N ASN A 63 -5.91 -25.34 -24.85
CA ASN A 63 -7.20 -24.96 -24.27
C ASN A 63 -7.09 -24.71 -22.75
N LEU A 64 -8.18 -24.28 -22.13
CA LEU A 64 -8.25 -24.00 -20.69
C LEU A 64 -7.84 -25.21 -19.83
N ALA A 65 -8.21 -26.43 -20.24
CA ALA A 65 -7.86 -27.63 -19.48
C ALA A 65 -6.34 -27.81 -19.42
N LEU A 66 -5.64 -27.66 -20.52
CA LEU A 66 -4.19 -27.74 -20.59
C LEU A 66 -3.52 -26.65 -19.73
N ILE A 67 -4.06 -25.43 -19.71
CA ILE A 67 -3.55 -24.36 -18.82
C ILE A 67 -3.74 -24.72 -17.37
N LYS A 68 -4.86 -25.35 -16.99
CA LYS A 68 -5.11 -25.82 -15.63
C LYS A 68 -4.20 -27.00 -15.23
N GLU A 69 -3.88 -27.88 -16.14
CA GLU A 69 -2.87 -28.92 -15.89
C GLU A 69 -1.48 -28.30 -15.67
N TYR A 70 -1.10 -27.32 -16.49
CA TYR A 70 0.14 -26.58 -16.28
C TYR A 70 0.16 -25.81 -14.97
N GLU A 71 -0.96 -25.21 -14.56
CA GLU A 71 -1.13 -24.56 -13.25
C GLU A 71 -0.86 -25.56 -12.13
N THR A 72 -1.44 -26.76 -12.18
CA THR A 72 -1.25 -27.83 -11.22
C THR A 72 0.21 -28.32 -11.19
N TYR A 73 0.83 -28.47 -12.36
CA TYR A 73 2.24 -28.80 -12.46
C TYR A 73 3.12 -27.75 -11.75
N LEU A 74 2.87 -26.46 -11.98
CA LEU A 74 3.62 -25.39 -11.33
C LEU A 74 3.44 -25.37 -9.81
N PHE A 75 2.25 -25.69 -9.29
CA PHE A 75 2.01 -25.80 -7.85
C PHE A 75 2.83 -26.91 -7.21
N ASN A 76 3.03 -28.02 -7.91
CA ASN A 76 3.77 -29.18 -7.43
C ASN A 76 5.28 -29.08 -7.67
N LYS A 77 5.70 -28.17 -8.57
CA LYS A 77 7.11 -27.99 -8.93
C LYS A 77 7.91 -27.47 -7.75
N LYS A 78 8.91 -28.23 -7.33
CA LYS A 78 9.84 -27.80 -6.30
C LYS A 78 10.87 -26.82 -6.85
N VAL A 79 11.14 -25.76 -6.11
CA VAL A 79 12.12 -24.73 -6.43
C VAL A 79 13.11 -24.63 -5.27
N LYS A 80 14.42 -24.64 -5.55
CA LYS A 80 15.48 -24.59 -4.53
C LYS A 80 15.32 -25.65 -3.42
N GLY A 81 15.25 -26.92 -3.81
CA GLY A 81 15.10 -28.03 -2.90
C GLY A 81 13.65 -28.38 -2.60
N GLU A 82 13.18 -28.15 -1.38
CA GLU A 82 11.84 -28.60 -0.96
C GLU A 82 10.72 -27.56 -1.13
N GLN A 83 11.05 -26.30 -1.43
CA GLN A 83 10.04 -25.25 -1.53
C GLN A 83 9.24 -25.36 -2.82
N THR A 84 7.91 -25.32 -2.68
CA THR A 84 6.98 -25.22 -3.82
C THR A 84 6.91 -23.78 -4.35
N THR A 85 6.39 -23.63 -5.58
CA THR A 85 6.25 -22.30 -6.21
C THR A 85 5.19 -21.46 -5.49
N ALA A 86 5.46 -20.17 -5.29
CA ALA A 86 4.48 -19.24 -4.69
C ALA A 86 3.22 -19.14 -5.55
N THR A 87 2.03 -19.15 -4.93
CA THR A 87 0.72 -19.08 -5.60
C THR A 87 0.60 -17.88 -6.54
N SER A 88 1.10 -16.72 -6.13
CA SER A 88 1.14 -15.52 -6.97
C SER A 88 2.02 -15.70 -8.23
N THR A 89 3.13 -16.43 -8.11
CA THR A 89 4.04 -16.73 -9.23
C THR A 89 3.40 -17.70 -10.21
N VAL A 90 2.73 -18.75 -9.71
CA VAL A 90 1.99 -19.72 -10.54
C VAL A 90 0.95 -18.98 -11.38
N GLY A 91 0.08 -18.21 -10.74
CA GLY A 91 -0.95 -17.47 -11.45
C GLY A 91 -0.39 -16.46 -12.46
N ASN A 92 0.71 -15.76 -12.12
CA ASN A 92 1.37 -14.84 -13.05
C ASN A 92 1.92 -15.56 -14.29
N LYS A 93 2.56 -16.72 -14.12
CA LYS A 93 3.07 -17.51 -15.24
C LYS A 93 1.96 -17.97 -16.17
N CYS A 94 0.83 -18.44 -15.64
CA CYS A 94 -0.33 -18.83 -16.46
C CYS A 94 -0.93 -17.65 -17.22
N VAL A 95 -1.12 -16.51 -16.57
CA VAL A 95 -1.62 -15.28 -17.22
C VAL A 95 -0.65 -14.81 -18.31
N GLN A 96 0.66 -14.87 -18.07
CA GLN A 96 1.67 -14.52 -19.05
C GLN A 96 1.66 -15.50 -20.22
N LEU A 97 1.55 -16.81 -19.98
CA LEU A 97 1.45 -17.81 -21.03
C LEU A 97 0.22 -17.57 -21.92
N ILE A 98 -0.95 -17.32 -21.33
CA ILE A 98 -2.16 -16.97 -22.08
C ILE A 98 -1.94 -15.69 -22.89
N GLY A 99 -1.30 -14.67 -22.32
CA GLY A 99 -0.97 -13.43 -23.03
C GLY A 99 -0.01 -13.65 -24.20
N ILE A 100 0.91 -14.62 -24.10
CA ILE A 100 1.78 -15.04 -25.20
C ILE A 100 0.97 -15.75 -26.29
N ILE A 101 0.11 -16.70 -25.90
CA ILE A 101 -0.73 -17.47 -26.81
C ILE A 101 -1.68 -16.56 -27.60
N LYS A 102 -2.26 -15.54 -26.98
CA LYS A 102 -3.11 -14.54 -27.63
C LYS A 102 -2.46 -13.84 -28.83
N ARG A 103 -1.14 -13.82 -28.92
CA ARG A 103 -0.44 -13.26 -30.08
C ARG A 103 -0.63 -14.06 -31.37
N ALA A 104 -1.11 -15.30 -31.27
CA ALA A 104 -1.42 -16.16 -32.41
C ALA A 104 -2.84 -15.91 -32.99
N GLU A 105 -3.72 -15.25 -32.21
CA GLU A 105 -5.11 -14.98 -32.64
C GLU A 105 -5.22 -14.12 -33.88
N PRO A 106 -4.47 -13.01 -34.08
CA PRO A 106 -4.49 -12.23 -35.30
C PRO A 106 -4.03 -13.00 -36.57
N TYR A 107 -3.37 -14.13 -36.38
CA TYR A 107 -2.91 -15.01 -37.46
C TYR A 107 -3.85 -16.19 -37.70
N ASN A 108 -5.04 -16.20 -37.07
CA ASN A 108 -6.03 -17.27 -37.12
C ASN A 108 -5.47 -18.66 -36.78
N LEU A 109 -4.48 -18.72 -35.89
CA LEU A 109 -3.88 -19.97 -35.42
C LEU A 109 -4.59 -20.54 -34.22
N ILE A 110 -5.30 -19.71 -33.46
CA ILE A 110 -6.11 -20.06 -32.30
C ILE A 110 -7.27 -19.07 -32.13
N ASP A 111 -8.42 -19.57 -31.69
CA ASP A 111 -9.52 -18.74 -31.18
C ASP A 111 -9.51 -18.82 -29.67
N ILE A 112 -9.33 -17.68 -28.99
CA ILE A 112 -9.22 -17.58 -27.55
C ILE A 112 -10.53 -17.94 -26.85
N HIS A 113 -11.69 -17.64 -27.45
CA HIS A 113 -13.00 -17.95 -26.89
C HIS A 113 -13.33 -19.44 -27.03
N GLU A 114 -13.07 -20.03 -28.21
CA GLU A 114 -13.25 -21.46 -28.47
C GLU A 114 -12.34 -22.29 -27.52
N ALA A 115 -11.07 -21.90 -27.39
CA ALA A 115 -10.12 -22.49 -26.46
C ALA A 115 -10.46 -22.20 -24.98
N LYS A 116 -11.44 -21.35 -24.69
CA LYS A 116 -11.89 -20.91 -23.35
C LYS A 116 -10.79 -20.25 -22.51
N LEU A 117 -9.75 -19.69 -23.13
CA LEU A 117 -8.63 -19.07 -22.41
C LEU A 117 -9.02 -17.74 -21.75
N ASP A 118 -10.04 -17.07 -22.27
CA ASP A 118 -10.67 -15.89 -21.67
C ASP A 118 -11.35 -16.21 -20.31
N LYS A 119 -11.72 -17.45 -20.06
CA LYS A 119 -12.33 -17.93 -18.80
C LYS A 119 -11.30 -18.28 -17.72
N TYR A 120 -10.01 -18.17 -18.02
CA TYR A 120 -8.99 -18.44 -17.01
C TYR A 120 -9.06 -17.41 -15.86
N SER A 121 -9.22 -17.93 -14.65
CA SER A 121 -9.16 -17.13 -13.43
C SER A 121 -7.88 -17.44 -12.67
N LYS A 122 -7.07 -16.41 -12.43
CA LYS A 122 -5.83 -16.49 -11.67
C LYS A 122 -6.11 -16.92 -10.22
N PRO A 123 -5.37 -17.89 -9.65
CA PRO A 123 -5.50 -18.26 -8.25
C PRO A 123 -5.21 -17.05 -7.35
N LYS A 124 -6.09 -16.85 -6.35
CA LYS A 124 -5.93 -15.78 -5.36
C LYS A 124 -4.83 -16.19 -4.38
N SER A 125 -3.78 -15.39 -4.30
CA SER A 125 -2.77 -15.56 -3.26
C SER A 125 -3.30 -15.02 -1.93
N ARG A 126 -3.09 -15.78 -0.86
CA ARG A 126 -3.40 -15.42 0.53
C ARG A 126 -2.17 -14.85 1.24
N GLN A 127 -1.16 -14.44 0.49
CA GLN A 127 0.00 -13.76 1.03
C GLN A 127 -0.43 -12.42 1.64
N GLY A 128 -0.07 -12.18 2.89
CA GLY A 128 -0.43 -10.95 3.60
C GLY A 128 0.32 -9.73 3.04
N ASP A 129 -0.36 -8.60 2.97
CA ASP A 129 0.27 -7.30 2.67
C ASP A 129 1.31 -6.91 3.74
N GLU A 130 1.23 -7.55 4.91
CA GLU A 130 2.11 -7.36 6.06
C GLU A 130 3.55 -7.83 5.82
N ASN A 131 3.77 -8.70 4.82
CA ASN A 131 5.12 -9.14 4.44
C ASN A 131 5.99 -7.99 3.88
N GLU A 132 5.38 -6.89 3.53
CA GLU A 132 6.04 -5.74 2.93
C GLU A 132 6.19 -4.60 3.95
N ILE A 133 7.42 -4.37 4.41
CA ILE A 133 7.73 -3.33 5.39
C ILE A 133 8.05 -1.98 4.74
N TYR A 134 7.89 -0.92 5.53
CA TYR A 134 8.54 0.37 5.33
C TYR A 134 9.41 0.70 6.56
N LEU A 135 10.34 1.62 6.41
CA LEU A 135 11.15 2.14 7.50
C LEU A 135 10.64 3.53 7.89
N ASN A 136 10.46 3.77 9.19
CA ASN A 136 10.15 5.09 9.69
C ASN A 136 11.41 5.99 9.67
N GLU A 137 11.23 7.28 9.94
CA GLU A 137 12.33 8.25 9.84
C GLU A 137 13.45 8.00 10.86
N GLU A 138 13.13 7.47 12.04
CA GLU A 138 14.12 7.09 13.05
C GLU A 138 14.98 5.91 12.57
N GLU A 139 14.36 4.89 11.99
CA GLU A 139 15.07 3.75 11.40
C GLU A 139 15.95 4.17 10.22
N ILE A 140 15.46 5.08 9.38
CA ILE A 140 16.24 5.66 8.27
C ILE A 140 17.44 6.44 8.83
N SER A 141 17.25 7.22 9.90
CA SER A 141 18.30 7.97 10.56
C SER A 141 19.37 7.05 11.18
N LYS A 142 18.94 5.96 11.85
CA LYS A 142 19.86 4.93 12.38
C LYS A 142 20.73 4.33 11.28
N ILE A 143 20.14 4.00 10.14
CA ILE A 143 20.88 3.48 8.98
C ILE A 143 21.86 4.53 8.47
N TYR A 144 21.44 5.79 8.33
CA TYR A 144 22.27 6.86 7.79
C TYR A 144 23.50 7.15 8.66
N SER A 145 23.35 7.08 9.98
CA SER A 145 24.43 7.37 10.94
C SER A 145 25.52 6.29 11.02
N LEU A 146 25.31 5.11 10.42
CA LEU A 146 26.27 4.02 10.48
C LEU A 146 27.60 4.38 9.82
N LYS A 147 28.72 4.09 10.50
CA LYS A 147 30.05 4.10 9.89
C LYS A 147 30.28 2.78 9.16
N LEU A 148 30.39 2.83 7.84
CA LEU A 148 30.42 1.66 6.98
C LEU A 148 31.66 1.70 6.04
N PRO A 149 32.19 0.52 5.63
CA PRO A 149 33.16 0.43 4.54
C PRO A 149 32.59 1.05 3.26
N TYR A 150 33.45 1.54 2.38
CA TYR A 150 33.08 2.33 1.19
C TYR A 150 31.92 1.70 0.39
N LYS A 151 32.03 0.43 0.00
CA LYS A 151 30.99 -0.25 -0.81
C LYS A 151 29.61 -0.38 -0.10
N GLU A 152 29.63 -0.66 1.20
CA GLU A 152 28.40 -0.68 2.02
C GLU A 152 27.88 0.75 2.22
N GLY A 153 28.78 1.73 2.38
CA GLY A 153 28.44 3.15 2.46
C GLY A 153 27.74 3.66 1.19
N VAL A 154 28.21 3.29 0.02
CA VAL A 154 27.53 3.60 -1.25
C VAL A 154 26.13 2.99 -1.29
N ALA A 155 25.98 1.71 -0.92
CA ALA A 155 24.66 1.07 -0.87
C ALA A 155 23.72 1.76 0.11
N ARG A 156 24.21 2.14 1.30
CA ARG A 156 23.46 2.92 2.27
C ARG A 156 22.98 4.25 1.68
N ASP A 157 23.89 5.02 1.10
CA ASP A 157 23.60 6.36 0.59
C ASP A 157 22.58 6.32 -0.57
N VAL A 158 22.73 5.37 -1.48
CA VAL A 158 21.74 5.12 -2.55
C VAL A 158 20.37 4.77 -1.96
N PHE A 159 20.32 3.93 -0.92
CA PHE A 159 19.08 3.57 -0.27
C PHE A 159 18.43 4.75 0.46
N ILE A 160 19.20 5.52 1.20
CA ILE A 160 18.72 6.73 1.88
C ILE A 160 18.20 7.74 0.85
N LEU A 161 18.92 7.95 -0.24
CA LEU A 161 18.47 8.81 -1.33
C LEU A 161 17.13 8.35 -1.91
N GLN A 162 16.93 7.04 -2.08
CA GLN A 162 15.63 6.50 -2.48
C GLN A 162 14.53 6.76 -1.43
N CYS A 163 14.85 6.67 -0.14
CA CYS A 163 13.92 6.97 0.95
C CYS A 163 13.47 8.44 0.96
N TRP A 164 14.25 9.36 0.39
CA TRP A 164 13.94 10.79 0.36
C TRP A 164 13.53 11.33 -1.01
N THR A 165 13.62 10.52 -2.07
CA THR A 165 13.17 10.89 -3.42
C THR A 165 11.98 10.07 -3.90
N GLY A 166 11.74 8.91 -3.28
CA GLY A 166 10.68 7.98 -3.68
C GLY A 166 10.94 7.29 -5.02
N GLN A 167 12.13 7.39 -5.61
CA GLN A 167 12.43 6.81 -6.92
C GLN A 167 12.69 5.30 -6.83
N ARG A 168 12.42 4.56 -7.94
CA ARG A 168 12.75 3.14 -8.03
C ARG A 168 14.27 2.96 -8.11
N PHE A 169 14.76 1.80 -7.71
CA PHE A 169 16.17 1.47 -7.86
C PHE A 169 16.64 1.56 -9.32
N SER A 170 15.80 1.15 -10.27
CA SER A 170 16.10 1.28 -11.71
C SER A 170 16.26 2.75 -12.16
N ASP A 171 15.61 3.68 -11.48
CA ASP A 171 15.61 5.10 -11.85
C ASP A 171 16.76 5.88 -11.19
N ILE A 172 17.62 5.24 -10.36
CA ILE A 172 18.75 5.89 -9.68
C ILE A 172 19.75 6.48 -10.69
N LYS A 173 20.00 5.78 -11.79
CA LYS A 173 20.87 6.32 -12.85
C LYS A 173 20.32 7.63 -13.42
N SER A 174 19.01 7.75 -13.55
CA SER A 174 18.37 8.99 -14.02
C SER A 174 18.57 10.18 -13.08
N LEU A 175 18.96 9.95 -11.82
CA LEU A 175 19.30 11.04 -10.89
C LEU A 175 20.63 11.71 -11.30
N ASN A 176 21.58 10.93 -11.87
CA ASN A 176 22.86 11.46 -12.36
C ASN A 176 22.68 12.33 -13.61
N GLU A 177 21.65 12.06 -14.40
CA GLU A 177 21.31 12.78 -15.63
C GLU A 177 20.29 13.90 -15.36
N GLY A 178 19.88 14.08 -14.12
CA GLY A 178 18.85 15.04 -13.72
C GLY A 178 19.35 16.48 -13.75
N ILE A 179 18.41 17.39 -13.99
CA ILE A 179 18.64 18.83 -13.97
C ILE A 179 18.21 19.40 -12.64
N VAL A 180 19.16 19.91 -11.87
CA VAL A 180 18.86 20.64 -10.63
C VAL A 180 18.40 22.04 -10.97
N LYS A 181 17.23 22.42 -10.46
CA LYS A 181 16.65 23.76 -10.59
C LYS A 181 16.46 24.38 -9.22
N GLU A 182 16.69 25.68 -9.15
CA GLU A 182 16.38 26.48 -7.97
C GLU A 182 15.00 27.08 -8.10
N THR A 183 14.21 26.98 -7.04
CA THR A 183 12.89 27.58 -6.94
C THR A 183 12.85 28.51 -5.74
N SER A 184 11.83 29.36 -5.63
CA SER A 184 11.62 30.21 -4.45
C SER A 184 11.52 29.45 -3.13
N SER A 185 11.12 28.17 -3.18
CA SER A 185 10.94 27.32 -2.00
C SER A 185 12.08 26.31 -1.77
N GLY A 186 13.10 26.25 -2.62
CA GLY A 186 14.24 25.35 -2.51
C GLY A 186 14.64 24.69 -3.82
N LYS A 187 15.50 23.67 -3.72
CA LYS A 187 16.05 22.96 -4.90
C LYS A 187 15.15 21.78 -5.28
N VAL A 188 14.98 21.61 -6.58
CA VAL A 188 14.27 20.45 -7.17
C VAL A 188 15.15 19.78 -8.21
N LEU A 189 14.96 18.48 -8.41
CA LEU A 189 15.63 17.69 -9.42
C LEU A 189 14.63 17.19 -10.45
N GLU A 190 14.79 17.57 -11.71
CA GLU A 190 14.02 17.00 -12.81
C GLU A 190 14.73 15.78 -13.40
N ILE A 191 14.02 14.68 -13.53
CA ILE A 191 14.51 13.46 -14.16
C ILE A 191 13.51 12.87 -15.13
N VAL A 192 13.99 11.99 -16.01
CA VAL A 192 13.14 11.12 -16.84
C VAL A 192 13.23 9.69 -16.29
N GLN A 193 12.10 9.15 -15.81
CA GLN A 193 12.05 7.78 -15.30
C GLN A 193 12.19 6.77 -16.45
N LEU A 194 13.10 5.80 -16.30
CA LEU A 194 13.45 4.82 -17.35
C LEU A 194 12.26 3.95 -17.78
N LYS A 195 11.49 3.44 -16.82
CA LYS A 195 10.43 2.44 -17.11
C LYS A 195 9.23 3.01 -17.87
N LYS A 196 8.91 4.29 -17.70
CA LYS A 196 7.71 4.93 -18.28
C LYS A 196 8.03 6.15 -19.14
N THR A 197 9.29 6.47 -19.32
CA THR A 197 9.76 7.67 -20.05
C THR A 197 9.03 8.94 -19.56
N ARG A 198 8.75 8.99 -18.25
CA ARG A 198 7.99 10.07 -17.63
C ARG A 198 8.92 11.06 -16.96
N ARG A 199 8.75 12.34 -17.28
CA ARG A 199 9.42 13.43 -16.56
C ARG A 199 8.75 13.63 -15.21
N VAL A 200 9.56 13.69 -14.14
CA VAL A 200 9.12 13.98 -12.78
C VAL A 200 10.04 15.02 -12.15
N THR A 201 9.46 15.87 -11.31
CA THR A 201 10.17 16.88 -10.55
C THR A 201 10.16 16.48 -9.08
N ILE A 202 11.34 16.32 -8.49
CA ILE A 202 11.54 15.78 -7.15
C ILE A 202 12.05 16.89 -6.25
N PRO A 203 11.39 17.21 -5.12
CA PRO A 203 11.95 18.15 -4.15
C PRO A 203 13.19 17.53 -3.49
N LEU A 204 14.27 18.29 -3.41
CA LEU A 204 15.52 17.87 -2.78
C LEU A 204 15.53 18.29 -1.31
N PHE A 205 15.15 17.36 -0.42
CA PHE A 205 15.35 17.54 1.00
C PHE A 205 16.84 17.63 1.36
N PRO A 206 17.23 18.28 2.49
CA PRO A 206 18.63 18.51 2.84
C PRO A 206 19.49 17.26 2.77
N ILE A 207 19.02 16.14 3.30
CA ILE A 207 19.76 14.86 3.29
C ILE A 207 19.96 14.29 1.88
N ALA A 208 18.97 14.44 1.00
CA ALA A 208 19.08 14.02 -0.40
C ALA A 208 20.12 14.88 -1.15
N LEU A 209 20.09 16.18 -0.90
CA LEU A 209 21.06 17.12 -1.49
C LEU A 209 22.47 16.88 -0.98
N GLU A 210 22.65 16.57 0.30
CA GLU A 210 23.94 16.22 0.92
C GLU A 210 24.54 14.97 0.24
N ILE A 211 23.73 13.91 0.08
CA ILE A 211 24.17 12.68 -0.57
C ILE A 211 24.54 12.94 -2.04
N LEU A 212 23.73 13.69 -2.79
CA LEU A 212 24.02 14.01 -4.18
C LEU A 212 25.34 14.82 -4.30
N LYS A 213 25.55 15.82 -3.44
CA LYS A 213 26.78 16.60 -3.38
C LYS A 213 28.01 15.75 -3.03
N LYS A 214 27.88 14.80 -2.10
CA LYS A 214 28.95 13.87 -1.71
C LYS A 214 29.54 13.10 -2.90
N TYR A 215 28.74 12.84 -3.92
CA TYR A 215 29.11 12.11 -5.13
C TYR A 215 29.17 13.04 -6.37
N ASP A 216 29.26 14.35 -6.19
CA ASP A 216 29.25 15.34 -7.27
C ASP A 216 28.15 15.11 -8.30
N PHE A 217 26.93 14.74 -7.81
CA PHE A 217 25.77 14.38 -8.61
C PHE A 217 25.99 13.18 -9.56
N ASN A 218 27.01 12.38 -9.31
CA ASN A 218 27.35 11.18 -10.07
C ASN A 218 27.45 9.96 -9.13
N LEU A 219 26.29 9.40 -8.80
CA LEU A 219 26.20 8.26 -7.88
C LEU A 219 26.90 7.04 -8.46
N PRO A 220 27.71 6.32 -7.65
CA PRO A 220 28.38 5.10 -8.09
C PRO A 220 27.39 4.02 -8.52
N GLU A 221 27.72 3.29 -9.57
CA GLU A 221 26.91 2.17 -10.03
C GLU A 221 26.98 1.01 -9.04
N ILE A 222 25.83 0.47 -8.74
CA ILE A 222 25.66 -0.74 -7.93
C ILE A 222 24.59 -1.65 -8.55
N SER A 223 24.85 -2.95 -8.64
CA SER A 223 23.85 -3.90 -9.12
C SER A 223 22.79 -4.16 -8.05
N GLU A 224 21.55 -4.45 -8.49
CA GLU A 224 20.43 -4.71 -7.55
C GLU A 224 20.73 -5.88 -6.60
N ASN A 225 21.34 -6.95 -7.09
CA ASN A 225 21.73 -8.09 -6.25
C ASN A 225 22.77 -7.69 -5.17
N THR A 226 23.73 -6.85 -5.54
CA THR A 226 24.72 -6.32 -4.59
C THR A 226 24.08 -5.41 -3.58
N MET A 227 23.18 -4.54 -4.03
CA MET A 227 22.37 -3.64 -3.19
C MET A 227 21.59 -4.44 -2.15
N LEU A 228 20.80 -5.44 -2.57
CA LEU A 228 20.01 -6.29 -1.67
C LEU A 228 20.88 -6.98 -0.62
N ARG A 229 22.04 -7.51 -1.01
CA ARG A 229 22.97 -8.15 -0.08
C ARG A 229 23.52 -7.19 0.97
N TYR A 230 23.87 -5.96 0.57
CA TYR A 230 24.34 -4.95 1.52
C TYR A 230 23.23 -4.42 2.40
N LEU A 231 22.02 -4.21 1.87
CA LEU A 231 20.87 -3.77 2.67
C LEU A 231 20.56 -4.71 3.84
N LYS A 232 20.66 -6.04 3.64
CA LYS A 232 20.49 -7.01 4.73
C LYS A 232 21.51 -6.79 5.84
N LYS A 233 22.81 -6.64 5.47
CA LYS A 233 23.90 -6.36 6.43
C LYS A 233 23.73 -5.03 7.14
N ILE A 234 23.34 -4.00 6.40
CA ILE A 234 23.13 -2.65 6.92
C ILE A 234 21.96 -2.64 7.91
N GLY A 235 20.84 -3.29 7.57
CA GLY A 235 19.68 -3.41 8.45
C GLY A 235 20.00 -4.11 9.77
N LEU A 236 20.78 -5.20 9.70
CA LEU A 236 21.26 -5.90 10.90
C LEU A 236 22.17 -4.98 11.76
N LYS A 237 23.14 -4.29 11.13
CA LYS A 237 24.03 -3.33 11.83
C LYS A 237 23.26 -2.14 12.43
N ALA A 238 22.15 -1.74 11.84
CA ALA A 238 21.27 -0.69 12.36
C ALA A 238 20.38 -1.17 13.52
N GLY A 239 20.46 -2.46 13.90
CA GLY A 239 19.66 -3.03 14.97
C GLY A 239 18.19 -3.24 14.63
N LEU A 240 17.85 -3.45 13.34
CA LEU A 240 16.48 -3.73 12.91
C LEU A 240 16.14 -5.22 13.15
N THR A 241 16.15 -5.64 14.40
CA THR A 241 16.00 -7.04 14.83
C THR A 241 14.59 -7.38 15.31
N GLU A 242 13.64 -6.45 15.24
CA GLU A 242 12.24 -6.68 15.57
C GLU A 242 11.69 -7.86 14.76
N GLU A 243 10.98 -8.76 15.42
CA GLU A 243 10.35 -9.91 14.79
C GLU A 243 9.11 -9.52 14.01
N HIS A 244 8.92 -10.14 12.86
CA HIS A 244 7.82 -9.90 11.95
C HIS A 244 7.28 -11.23 11.44
N ILE A 245 5.97 -11.42 11.54
CA ILE A 245 5.30 -12.61 11.03
C ILE A 245 5.15 -12.44 9.51
N VAL A 246 5.71 -13.39 8.76
CA VAL A 246 5.64 -13.45 7.30
C VAL A 246 4.72 -14.58 6.90
N THR A 247 3.65 -14.25 6.19
CA THR A 247 2.69 -15.23 5.65
C THR A 247 3.04 -15.52 4.20
N GLU A 248 3.42 -16.77 3.90
CA GLU A 248 3.72 -17.24 2.56
C GLU A 248 2.64 -18.21 2.06
N ASP A 249 2.17 -18.03 0.84
CA ASP A 249 1.23 -18.93 0.16
C ASP A 249 1.98 -19.63 -0.98
N ARG A 250 2.33 -20.90 -0.76
CA ARG A 250 3.12 -21.73 -1.68
C ARG A 250 2.46 -23.09 -1.87
N GLY A 251 2.37 -23.55 -3.11
CA GLY A 251 1.74 -24.83 -3.44
C GLY A 251 0.31 -24.95 -2.92
N GLY A 252 -0.44 -23.84 -2.86
CA GLY A 252 -1.78 -23.77 -2.30
C GLY A 252 -1.85 -23.89 -0.77
N LYS A 253 -0.72 -23.91 -0.06
CA LYS A 253 -0.62 -23.95 1.41
C LYS A 253 -0.15 -22.61 1.95
N VAL A 254 -0.81 -22.15 3.01
CA VAL A 254 -0.41 -20.95 3.75
C VAL A 254 0.45 -21.37 4.93
N THR A 255 1.62 -20.76 5.05
CA THR A 255 2.56 -20.98 6.15
C THR A 255 2.99 -19.64 6.73
N ASN A 256 3.11 -19.60 8.05
CA ASN A 256 3.64 -18.45 8.76
C ASN A 256 5.06 -18.75 9.21
N SER A 257 5.96 -17.79 9.05
CA SER A 257 7.32 -17.84 9.57
C SER A 257 7.65 -16.53 10.26
N ILE A 258 8.55 -16.58 11.23
CA ILE A 258 9.05 -15.39 11.90
C ILE A 258 10.34 -14.98 11.20
N LYS A 259 10.44 -13.72 10.77
CA LYS A 259 11.66 -13.12 10.21
C LYS A 259 11.97 -11.85 10.95
N GLN A 260 13.25 -11.53 11.07
CA GLN A 260 13.65 -10.26 11.61
C GLN A 260 13.46 -9.15 10.56
N ARG A 261 13.16 -7.95 11.01
CA ARG A 261 12.81 -6.82 10.17
C ARG A 261 13.90 -6.49 9.13
N TRP A 262 15.19 -6.65 9.47
CA TRP A 262 16.31 -6.47 8.53
C TRP A 262 16.26 -7.47 7.34
N GLU A 263 15.71 -8.66 7.54
CA GLU A 263 15.58 -9.67 6.48
C GLU A 263 14.54 -9.28 5.41
N LEU A 264 13.63 -8.38 5.74
CA LEU A 264 12.54 -7.93 4.88
C LEU A 264 12.90 -6.67 4.07
N ILE A 265 14.06 -6.03 4.35
CA ILE A 265 14.48 -4.86 3.62
C ILE A 265 14.84 -5.23 2.18
N GLY A 266 14.25 -4.50 1.23
CA GLY A 266 14.53 -4.63 -0.20
C GLY A 266 14.59 -3.26 -0.87
N THR A 267 14.89 -3.20 -2.17
CA THR A 267 14.96 -1.96 -2.94
C THR A 267 13.64 -1.20 -2.97
N HIS A 268 12.52 -1.91 -2.96
CA HIS A 268 11.19 -1.30 -2.88
C HIS A 268 10.82 -0.78 -1.49
N THR A 269 11.50 -1.24 -0.44
CA THR A 269 11.29 -0.73 0.94
C THR A 269 11.54 0.77 1.00
N ALA A 270 12.59 1.28 0.35
CA ALA A 270 12.88 2.72 0.31
C ALA A 270 11.70 3.54 -0.25
N ARG A 271 11.09 3.08 -1.33
CA ARG A 271 9.95 3.76 -1.95
C ARG A 271 8.68 3.68 -1.09
N ARG A 272 8.44 2.55 -0.39
CA ARG A 272 7.38 2.44 0.61
C ARG A 272 7.62 3.39 1.77
N SER A 273 8.87 3.49 2.24
CA SER A 273 9.27 4.40 3.31
C SER A 273 9.02 5.85 2.92
N TYR A 274 9.42 6.28 1.71
CA TYR A 274 9.11 7.62 1.22
C TYR A 274 7.62 7.91 1.27
N ILE A 275 6.80 7.05 0.63
CA ILE A 275 5.36 7.27 0.53
C ILE A 275 4.70 7.28 1.91
N SER A 276 4.99 6.29 2.76
CA SER A 276 4.38 6.17 4.08
C SER A 276 4.78 7.32 5.00
N ASN A 277 6.06 7.71 5.02
CA ASN A 277 6.53 8.82 5.85
C ASN A 277 5.98 10.18 5.36
N MET A 278 5.90 10.41 4.04
CA MET A 278 5.31 11.63 3.50
C MET A 278 3.82 11.73 3.79
N LEU A 279 3.08 10.61 3.69
CA LEU A 279 1.67 10.57 4.13
C LEU A 279 1.54 10.87 5.63
N LYS A 280 2.42 10.33 6.48
CA LYS A 280 2.46 10.63 7.92
C LYS A 280 2.80 12.10 8.23
N ARG A 281 3.50 12.77 7.32
CA ARG A 281 3.72 14.24 7.38
C ARG A 281 2.52 15.06 6.88
N GLY A 282 1.47 14.42 6.37
CA GLY A 282 0.24 15.08 5.88
C GLY A 282 0.28 15.48 4.41
N TYR A 283 1.26 15.04 3.64
CA TYR A 283 1.27 15.31 2.19
C TYR A 283 0.19 14.51 1.47
N ASP A 284 -0.47 15.17 0.53
CA ASP A 284 -1.53 14.56 -0.27
C ASP A 284 -1.02 13.45 -1.20
N SER A 285 -1.82 12.39 -1.34
CA SER A 285 -1.46 11.21 -2.13
C SER A 285 -1.27 11.52 -3.63
N HIS A 286 -2.07 12.44 -4.20
CA HIS A 286 -1.94 12.82 -5.61
C HIS A 286 -0.63 13.58 -5.88
N LEU A 287 -0.17 14.41 -4.92
CA LEU A 287 1.14 15.06 -5.02
C LEU A 287 2.27 14.02 -4.99
N LEU A 288 2.19 13.06 -4.09
CA LEU A 288 3.16 11.97 -3.99
C LEU A 288 3.16 11.08 -5.24
N MET A 289 2.00 10.83 -5.83
CA MET A 289 1.90 10.10 -7.10
C MET A 289 2.61 10.82 -8.25
N LYS A 290 2.54 12.15 -8.32
CA LYS A 290 3.27 12.95 -9.33
C LYS A 290 4.77 12.79 -9.18
N ILE A 291 5.31 12.89 -7.95
CA ILE A 291 6.74 12.75 -7.65
C ILE A 291 7.23 11.33 -7.92
N THR A 292 6.48 10.34 -7.47
CA THR A 292 6.84 8.93 -7.61
C THR A 292 6.53 8.36 -8.99
N GLY A 293 5.75 9.05 -9.83
CA GLY A 293 5.39 8.61 -11.18
C GLY A 293 4.38 7.47 -11.21
N HIS A 294 3.50 7.35 -10.19
CA HIS A 294 2.35 6.45 -10.25
C HIS A 294 1.25 7.02 -11.15
N THR A 295 0.65 6.16 -11.97
CA THR A 295 -0.42 6.55 -12.91
C THR A 295 -1.81 6.17 -12.41
N THR A 296 -1.90 5.25 -11.46
CA THR A 296 -3.16 4.79 -10.88
C THR A 296 -3.05 4.75 -9.36
N GLU A 297 -4.15 5.06 -8.69
CA GLU A 297 -4.23 4.95 -7.22
C GLU A 297 -4.02 3.52 -6.73
N GLU A 298 -4.52 2.52 -7.46
CA GLU A 298 -4.35 1.12 -7.11
C GLU A 298 -2.86 0.72 -7.06
N ALA A 299 -2.07 1.17 -8.05
CA ALA A 299 -0.63 0.94 -8.05
C ALA A 299 0.09 1.69 -6.92
N PHE A 300 -0.42 2.87 -6.52
CA PHE A 300 0.12 3.66 -5.42
C PHE A 300 -0.21 3.03 -4.06
N LYS A 301 -1.46 2.59 -3.85
CA LYS A 301 -1.94 1.98 -2.60
C LYS A 301 -1.08 0.79 -2.15
N ARG A 302 -0.49 0.05 -3.07
CA ARG A 302 0.45 -1.06 -2.73
C ARG A 302 1.68 -0.61 -1.95
N TYR A 303 2.07 0.66 -2.08
CA TYR A 303 3.22 1.24 -1.38
C TYR A 303 2.85 1.93 -0.07
N VAL A 304 1.56 2.12 0.20
CA VAL A 304 1.07 2.74 1.44
C VAL A 304 1.04 1.69 2.53
N LYS A 305 1.92 1.83 3.52
CA LYS A 305 2.03 0.91 4.67
C LYS A 305 1.80 1.64 6.00
N VAL A 306 0.99 2.71 5.96
CA VAL A 306 0.62 3.48 7.14
C VAL A 306 -0.39 2.70 7.96
N ARG A 307 -0.16 2.53 9.26
CA ARG A 307 -1.07 1.84 10.17
C ARG A 307 -2.30 2.70 10.46
N SER A 308 -3.41 2.07 10.83
CA SER A 308 -4.65 2.80 11.18
C SER A 308 -4.47 3.79 12.32
N GLU A 309 -3.62 3.45 13.31
CA GLU A 309 -3.27 4.34 14.43
C GLU A 309 -2.50 5.59 13.95
N ASP A 310 -1.59 5.42 13.00
CA ASP A 310 -0.85 6.53 12.40
C ASP A 310 -1.79 7.49 11.65
N VAL A 311 -2.78 6.93 10.92
CA VAL A 311 -3.82 7.73 10.22
C VAL A 311 -4.66 8.51 11.21
N ALA A 312 -5.12 7.87 12.29
CA ALA A 312 -5.88 8.53 13.35
C ALA A 312 -5.06 9.66 14.00
N SER A 313 -3.80 9.41 14.32
CA SER A 313 -2.88 10.42 14.86
C SER A 313 -2.67 11.61 13.92
N LEU A 314 -2.59 11.34 12.60
CA LEU A 314 -2.46 12.40 11.60
C LEU A 314 -3.71 13.29 11.54
N ILE A 315 -4.89 12.68 11.56
CA ILE A 315 -6.16 13.44 11.57
C ILE A 315 -6.22 14.35 12.80
N LEU A 316 -5.90 13.81 13.99
CA LEU A 316 -5.89 14.58 15.23
C LEU A 316 -4.89 15.74 15.19
N LYS A 317 -3.70 15.53 14.66
CA LYS A 317 -2.68 16.59 14.49
C LYS A 317 -3.15 17.68 13.52
N THR A 318 -3.79 17.29 12.43
CA THR A 318 -4.29 18.22 11.42
C THR A 318 -5.42 19.09 11.99
N GLU A 319 -6.34 18.50 12.75
CA GLU A 319 -7.42 19.24 13.42
C GLU A 319 -6.87 20.17 14.51
N ALA A 320 -5.91 19.72 15.31
CA ALA A 320 -5.24 20.58 16.30
C ALA A 320 -4.51 21.78 15.66
N GLY A 321 -3.91 21.59 14.46
CA GLY A 321 -3.31 22.67 13.67
C GLY A 321 -4.37 23.67 13.20
N ARG A 322 -5.48 23.18 12.63
CA ARG A 322 -6.59 24.04 12.18
C ARG A 322 -7.23 24.88 13.29
N VAL A 323 -7.25 24.33 14.52
CA VAL A 323 -7.72 25.06 15.69
C VAL A 323 -6.75 26.19 16.07
N LYS A 324 -5.43 25.94 16.00
CA LYS A 324 -4.40 26.96 16.27
C LYS A 324 -4.43 28.10 15.25
N ASP A 325 -4.64 27.80 13.96
CA ASP A 325 -4.69 28.82 12.90
C ASP A 325 -5.97 29.68 12.93
N LYS A 326 -7.01 29.24 13.64
CA LYS A 326 -8.26 29.97 13.83
C LYS A 326 -8.29 30.82 15.11
N LEU A 327 -7.32 30.68 16.01
CA LEU A 327 -7.15 31.59 17.11
C LEU A 327 -6.56 32.90 16.57
N PRO A 328 -7.14 34.08 16.86
CA PRO A 328 -6.57 35.35 16.46
C PRO A 328 -5.13 35.42 17.01
N GLN A 329 -4.17 35.74 16.14
CA GLN A 329 -2.85 36.14 16.60
C GLN A 329 -3.02 37.41 17.41
N GLU A 330 -2.95 37.26 18.74
CA GLU A 330 -2.79 38.43 19.59
C GLU A 330 -1.45 39.07 19.20
N SER A 331 -1.60 40.26 18.59
CA SER A 331 -0.49 41.18 18.40
C SER A 331 0.20 41.37 19.75
N SER A 332 1.45 40.94 19.84
CA SER A 332 2.33 41.15 20.96
C SER A 332 2.47 42.63 21.22
N GLN A 333 1.62 43.16 22.11
CA GLN A 333 1.96 44.30 22.92
C GLN A 333 2.04 43.81 24.36
N GLU A 334 3.26 43.74 24.85
CA GLU A 334 3.60 43.48 26.22
C GLU A 334 2.96 44.57 27.10
N ASN A 335 1.92 44.16 27.85
CA ASN A 335 1.55 44.81 29.07
C ASN A 335 1.50 43.72 30.17
N ASN A 336 2.63 43.51 30.79
CA ASN A 336 2.80 42.70 32.00
C ASN A 336 2.06 43.34 33.16
N VAL A 337 0.80 42.90 33.36
CA VAL A 337 0.10 43.07 34.61
C VAL A 337 -0.03 41.64 35.22
N PRO A 338 0.47 41.35 36.41
CA PRO A 338 0.35 39.99 36.98
C PRO A 338 -1.12 39.74 37.32
N MET A 339 -1.75 38.87 36.52
CA MET A 339 -3.08 38.34 36.81
C MET A 339 -3.08 37.46 38.05
N ASN A 340 -4.00 37.76 38.98
CA ASN A 340 -4.24 36.92 40.16
C ASN A 340 -4.76 35.53 39.71
N SER A 341 -4.35 34.47 40.42
CA SER A 341 -4.71 33.07 40.14
C SER A 341 -6.22 32.84 39.93
N ASN A 342 -7.08 33.61 40.59
CA ASN A 342 -8.53 33.57 40.42
C ASN A 342 -9.01 34.14 39.08
N GLN A 343 -8.30 35.10 38.50
CA GLN A 343 -8.61 35.64 37.16
C GLN A 343 -8.19 34.68 36.06
N ILE A 344 -7.05 33.98 36.24
CA ILE A 344 -6.59 32.92 35.31
C ILE A 344 -7.59 31.75 35.33
N LEU A 345 -8.05 31.30 36.50
CA LEU A 345 -9.06 30.26 36.64
C LEU A 345 -10.41 30.65 36.03
N LYS A 346 -10.80 31.93 36.05
CA LYS A 346 -12.04 32.42 35.44
C LYS A 346 -11.92 32.37 33.92
N VAL A 347 -10.84 32.84 33.31
CA VAL A 347 -10.61 32.81 31.86
C VAL A 347 -10.52 31.39 31.34
N ILE A 348 -9.85 30.49 32.10
CA ILE A 348 -9.79 29.06 31.74
C ILE A 348 -11.18 28.42 31.81
N LYS A 349 -11.99 28.72 32.83
CA LYS A 349 -13.37 28.21 32.93
C LYS A 349 -14.26 28.72 31.80
N GLU A 350 -14.20 30.00 31.47
CA GLU A 350 -14.99 30.60 30.37
C GLU A 350 -14.58 30.03 29.02
N GLY A 351 -13.28 29.84 28.76
CA GLY A 351 -12.76 29.20 27.53
C GLY A 351 -13.14 27.72 27.41
N ILE A 352 -13.15 26.98 28.52
CA ILE A 352 -13.61 25.59 28.57
C ILE A 352 -15.13 25.52 28.37
N GLU A 353 -15.93 26.39 28.98
CA GLU A 353 -17.37 26.42 28.80
C GLU A 353 -17.77 26.78 27.35
N GLU A 354 -17.07 27.71 26.72
CA GLU A 354 -17.32 28.10 25.35
C GLU A 354 -16.92 27.03 24.34
N GLY A 355 -15.78 26.36 24.59
CA GLY A 355 -15.30 25.22 23.80
C GLY A 355 -16.18 23.98 23.91
N LEU A 356 -16.92 23.82 25.01
CA LEU A 356 -17.81 22.68 25.27
C LEU A 356 -19.26 22.89 24.82
N LYS A 357 -19.66 24.12 24.48
CA LYS A 357 -21.03 24.40 23.99
C LYS A 357 -21.46 23.54 22.80
N PRO A 358 -20.63 23.34 21.76
CA PRO A 358 -21.00 22.45 20.64
C PRO A 358 -21.21 21.01 21.10
N PHE A 359 -20.37 20.51 21.99
CA PHE A 359 -20.41 19.11 22.47
C PHE A 359 -21.60 18.80 23.39
N LYS A 360 -22.15 19.79 24.12
CA LYS A 360 -23.36 19.58 24.96
C LYS A 360 -24.59 19.23 24.11
N LYS A 361 -24.73 19.84 22.93
CA LYS A 361 -25.82 19.54 21.98
C LYS A 361 -25.63 18.14 21.39
N GLU A 362 -24.43 17.85 20.86
CA GLU A 362 -24.09 16.54 20.29
C GLU A 362 -24.37 15.38 21.25
N LEU A 363 -24.05 15.57 22.56
CA LEU A 363 -24.29 14.54 23.58
C LEU A 363 -25.80 14.31 23.84
N SER A 364 -26.62 15.36 23.75
CA SER A 364 -28.08 15.24 23.87
C SER A 364 -28.68 14.40 22.77
N ASP A 365 -28.28 14.66 21.55
CA ASP A 365 -28.82 14.02 20.35
C ASP A 365 -28.36 12.55 20.23
N ILE A 366 -27.10 12.26 20.61
CA ILE A 366 -26.64 10.87 20.74
C ILE A 366 -27.46 10.09 21.77
N LYS A 367 -27.79 10.71 22.92
CA LYS A 367 -28.65 10.07 23.94
C LYS A 367 -30.03 9.76 23.40
N GLU A 368 -30.64 10.64 22.60
CA GLU A 368 -31.95 10.42 21.99
C GLU A 368 -31.91 9.24 20.99
N VAL A 369 -30.91 9.18 20.12
CA VAL A 369 -30.69 8.06 19.21
C VAL A 369 -30.48 6.75 19.96
N MET A 370 -29.67 6.75 21.03
CA MET A 370 -29.41 5.57 21.84
C MET A 370 -30.68 5.11 22.59
N GLN A 371 -31.49 6.06 23.07
CA GLN A 371 -32.76 5.76 23.72
C GLN A 371 -33.74 5.12 22.73
N TYR A 372 -33.84 5.61 21.51
CA TYR A 372 -34.64 5.02 20.44
C TYR A 372 -34.21 3.58 20.14
N ILE A 373 -32.90 3.34 19.95
CA ILE A 373 -32.36 2.01 19.69
C ILE A 373 -32.71 1.03 20.82
N THR A 374 -32.54 1.47 22.07
CA THR A 374 -32.85 0.64 23.26
C THR A 374 -34.34 0.32 23.38
N THR A 375 -35.19 1.32 23.16
CA THR A 375 -36.64 1.17 23.27
C THR A 375 -37.20 0.21 22.20
N ASN A 376 -36.61 0.21 21.00
CA ASN A 376 -37.05 -0.64 19.89
C ASN A 376 -36.31 -1.98 19.82
N LYS A 377 -35.55 -2.38 20.85
CA LYS A 377 -34.81 -3.66 20.94
C LYS A 377 -34.04 -3.98 19.67
N ARG A 378 -33.25 -3.01 19.18
CA ARG A 378 -32.37 -3.16 18.00
C ARG A 378 -31.02 -3.76 18.38
N SER A 379 -30.35 -4.40 17.44
CA SER A 379 -28.97 -4.89 17.59
C SER A 379 -28.01 -4.13 16.68
N ILE A 380 -26.78 -3.94 17.14
CA ILE A 380 -25.73 -3.22 16.40
C ILE A 380 -24.51 -4.13 16.27
N ARG A 381 -23.87 -4.13 15.09
CA ARG A 381 -22.57 -4.81 14.92
C ARG A 381 -21.49 -4.08 15.71
N PRO A 382 -20.59 -4.77 16.43
CA PRO A 382 -19.55 -4.12 17.23
C PRO A 382 -18.69 -3.14 16.45
N VAL A 383 -18.35 -3.48 15.19
CA VAL A 383 -17.58 -2.63 14.28
C VAL A 383 -18.32 -1.34 13.90
N ASN A 384 -19.64 -1.32 14.01
CA ASN A 384 -20.49 -0.22 13.60
C ASN A 384 -20.82 0.76 14.73
N ALA A 385 -20.62 0.40 16.00
CA ALA A 385 -20.91 1.31 17.13
C ALA A 385 -20.10 2.61 17.05
N ARG A 386 -18.78 2.53 16.75
CA ARG A 386 -17.94 3.70 16.54
C ARG A 386 -18.34 4.50 15.29
N ARG A 387 -18.75 3.82 14.22
CA ARG A 387 -19.27 4.45 13.01
C ARG A 387 -20.59 5.17 13.25
N LEU A 388 -21.46 4.58 14.08
CA LEU A 388 -22.73 5.18 14.49
C LEU A 388 -22.47 6.54 15.16
N ILE A 389 -21.61 6.58 16.17
CA ILE A 389 -21.27 7.80 16.89
C ILE A 389 -20.68 8.85 15.94
N ALA A 390 -19.71 8.46 15.11
CA ALA A 390 -19.08 9.37 14.15
C ALA A 390 -20.06 9.90 13.10
N MET A 391 -21.02 9.10 12.67
CA MET A 391 -22.04 9.48 11.68
C MET A 391 -23.09 10.42 12.27
N VAL A 392 -23.55 10.16 13.50
CA VAL A 392 -24.46 11.07 14.23
C VAL A 392 -23.81 12.43 14.41
N VAL A 393 -22.57 12.47 14.92
CA VAL A 393 -21.79 13.72 15.11
C VAL A 393 -21.56 14.46 13.80
N SER A 394 -21.34 13.74 12.68
CA SER A 394 -21.18 14.40 11.36
C SER A 394 -22.47 15.01 10.81
N LEU A 395 -23.59 14.32 10.98
CA LEU A 395 -24.88 14.78 10.44
C LEU A 395 -25.51 15.92 11.24
N GLU A 396 -25.20 16.01 12.54
CA GLU A 396 -25.63 17.13 13.38
C GLU A 396 -25.03 18.47 12.99
N LYS A 397 -23.83 18.48 12.45
CA LYS A 397 -23.21 19.71 11.90
C LYS A 397 -24.08 20.35 10.80
N ASP A 398 -24.91 19.56 10.15
CA ASP A 398 -25.82 19.99 9.08
C ASP A 398 -27.26 20.25 9.55
N ASN A 399 -27.52 20.34 10.88
CA ASN A 399 -28.85 20.50 11.48
C ASN A 399 -29.89 19.43 11.06
N THR A 400 -29.43 18.20 10.82
CA THR A 400 -30.32 17.09 10.39
C THR A 400 -31.13 16.56 11.59
N PRO A 401 -32.46 16.44 11.50
CA PRO A 401 -33.29 15.93 12.60
C PRO A 401 -32.91 14.50 13.02
N ALA A 402 -32.93 14.21 14.32
CA ALA A 402 -32.56 12.90 14.87
C ALA A 402 -33.31 11.72 14.23
N GLN A 403 -34.60 11.88 13.89
CA GLN A 403 -35.39 10.87 13.20
C GLN A 403 -34.87 10.57 11.79
N THR A 404 -34.39 11.57 11.07
CA THR A 404 -33.79 11.39 9.74
C THR A 404 -32.48 10.61 9.84
N ILE A 405 -31.67 10.86 10.86
CA ILE A 405 -30.44 10.14 11.14
C ILE A 405 -30.74 8.66 11.43
N ILE A 406 -31.76 8.38 12.25
CA ILE A 406 -32.20 7.02 12.57
C ILE A 406 -32.62 6.28 11.30
N ASN A 407 -33.43 6.90 10.45
CA ASN A 407 -33.89 6.30 9.19
C ASN A 407 -32.72 6.00 8.23
N MET A 408 -31.73 6.91 8.16
CA MET A 408 -30.51 6.69 7.36
C MET A 408 -29.67 5.52 7.90
N LEU A 409 -29.56 5.37 9.21
CA LEU A 409 -28.84 4.28 9.86
C LEU A 409 -29.53 2.93 9.65
N GLU A 410 -30.86 2.89 9.64
CA GLU A 410 -31.65 1.69 9.30
C GLU A 410 -31.46 1.32 7.82
N ALA A 411 -31.60 2.27 6.91
CA ALA A 411 -31.42 2.07 5.46
C ALA A 411 -30.01 1.61 5.09
N SER A 412 -28.98 2.07 5.83
CA SER A 412 -27.59 1.64 5.63
C SER A 412 -27.25 0.28 6.25
N GLY A 413 -28.18 -0.36 6.97
CA GLY A 413 -27.95 -1.63 7.65
C GLY A 413 -26.99 -1.55 8.84
N ILE A 414 -26.69 -0.34 9.34
CA ILE A 414 -25.86 -0.12 10.53
C ILE A 414 -26.65 -0.55 11.78
N ILE A 415 -27.94 -0.27 11.80
CA ILE A 415 -28.87 -0.72 12.83
C ILE A 415 -29.74 -1.84 12.24
N GLY A 416 -29.83 -2.98 12.94
CA GLY A 416 -30.63 -4.12 12.55
C GLY A 416 -31.72 -4.44 13.57
N SER A 417 -32.78 -5.18 13.16
CA SER A 417 -33.76 -5.71 14.10
C SER A 417 -33.22 -6.96 14.81
N VAL A 418 -33.62 -7.18 16.06
CA VAL A 418 -33.18 -8.33 16.89
C VAL A 418 -33.61 -9.68 16.31
N SER A 419 -34.60 -9.68 15.42
CA SER A 419 -35.17 -10.89 14.83
C SER A 419 -34.44 -11.47 13.65
N VAL A 420 -33.35 -10.81 13.18
CA VAL A 420 -32.60 -11.28 12.01
C VAL A 420 -31.41 -12.12 12.46
N THR A 421 -31.51 -13.42 12.28
CA THR A 421 -30.40 -14.37 12.36
C THR A 421 -29.52 -14.16 11.13
N MET A 422 -28.34 -13.56 11.29
CA MET A 422 -27.42 -13.34 10.19
C MET A 422 -26.30 -14.38 10.22
N THR A 423 -26.15 -15.10 9.14
CA THR A 423 -24.99 -15.94 8.88
C THR A 423 -23.76 -15.04 8.60
N GLY A 424 -22.77 -15.13 9.45
CA GLY A 424 -21.43 -14.56 9.20
C GLY A 424 -21.09 -13.23 9.87
N GLY A 425 -21.87 -12.71 10.78
CA GLY A 425 -21.51 -11.53 11.59
C GLY A 425 -21.74 -11.78 13.07
N GLN A 426 -20.79 -11.42 13.93
CA GLN A 426 -21.05 -11.41 15.37
C GLN A 426 -21.89 -10.18 15.72
N TYR A 427 -23.09 -10.41 16.25
CA TYR A 427 -23.93 -9.38 16.84
C TYR A 427 -23.93 -9.56 18.35
N PHE A 428 -23.76 -8.45 19.09
CA PHE A 428 -23.94 -8.47 20.53
C PHE A 428 -25.41 -8.10 20.86
N PRO A 429 -26.00 -8.72 21.90
CA PRO A 429 -27.27 -8.25 22.43
C PRO A 429 -27.18 -6.77 22.80
N MET A 430 -28.24 -6.01 22.55
CA MET A 430 -28.29 -4.58 22.82
C MET A 430 -27.89 -4.21 24.26
N GLN A 431 -28.20 -5.07 25.24
CA GLN A 431 -27.83 -4.83 26.63
C GLN A 431 -26.32 -4.69 26.82
N ASN A 432 -25.52 -5.57 26.25
CA ASN A 432 -24.06 -5.54 26.43
C ASN A 432 -23.39 -4.39 25.64
N MET A 433 -23.98 -4.01 24.50
CA MET A 433 -23.51 -2.87 23.72
C MET A 433 -23.86 -1.55 24.37
N ASN A 434 -25.05 -1.45 24.97
CA ASN A 434 -25.48 -0.25 25.68
C ASN A 434 -24.62 0.03 26.93
N GLU A 435 -24.19 -1.01 27.65
CA GLU A 435 -23.30 -0.83 28.79
C GLU A 435 -21.94 -0.26 28.38
N GLN A 436 -21.33 -0.80 27.34
CA GLN A 436 -20.04 -0.27 26.86
C GLN A 436 -20.15 1.15 26.31
N VAL A 437 -21.16 1.43 25.51
CA VAL A 437 -21.37 2.77 24.94
C VAL A 437 -21.90 3.75 26.00
N LEU A 438 -22.74 3.30 26.94
CA LEU A 438 -23.15 4.08 28.11
C LEU A 438 -21.99 4.37 29.06
N ASP A 439 -21.07 3.46 29.24
CA ASP A 439 -19.88 3.69 30.08
C ASP A 439 -18.87 4.63 29.39
N GLU A 440 -18.72 4.56 28.08
CA GLU A 440 -17.95 5.58 27.32
C GLU A 440 -18.66 6.95 27.37
N LEU A 441 -19.97 7.02 27.21
CA LEU A 441 -20.75 8.26 27.30
C LEU A 441 -20.79 8.80 28.74
N LYS A 442 -20.87 7.94 29.78
CA LYS A 442 -20.76 8.33 31.19
C LYS A 442 -19.34 8.85 31.47
N SER A 443 -18.29 8.22 30.96
CA SER A 443 -16.90 8.68 31.07
C SER A 443 -16.71 10.07 30.45
N ILE A 444 -17.31 10.32 29.29
CA ILE A 444 -17.34 11.63 28.66
C ILE A 444 -18.16 12.62 29.48
N GLY A 445 -19.34 12.20 29.95
CA GLY A 445 -20.22 13.04 30.79
C GLY A 445 -19.65 13.36 32.16
N THR A 446 -18.85 12.45 32.76
CA THR A 446 -18.15 12.70 34.02
C THR A 446 -17.00 13.69 33.82
N LYS A 447 -16.21 13.52 32.76
CA LYS A 447 -15.17 14.48 32.38
C LYS A 447 -15.73 15.89 32.07
N LEU A 448 -16.97 15.97 31.58
CA LEU A 448 -17.69 17.23 31.35
C LEU A 448 -18.26 17.83 32.63
N LYS A 449 -18.62 17.00 33.65
CA LYS A 449 -19.06 17.47 34.96
C LYS A 449 -17.90 17.93 35.88
N ASP A 450 -16.80 17.21 35.80
CA ASP A 450 -15.58 17.58 36.56
C ASP A 450 -14.88 18.82 35.97
N SER A 451 -15.36 19.28 34.81
CA SER A 451 -14.92 20.51 34.15
C SER A 451 -15.86 21.70 34.40
N GLN A 452 -16.90 21.53 35.20
CA GLN A 452 -17.79 22.59 35.73
C GLN A 452 -17.41 22.93 37.18
#